data_6978c0fe78b2716b8c6fe4c84d6fedeb
#
_entry.id   6978c0fe78b2716b8c6fe4c84d6fedeb
#
_cell.length_a   1.000
_cell.length_b   1.000
_cell.length_c   1.000
_cell.angle_alpha   90.00
_cell.angle_beta   90.00
_cell.angle_gamma   90.00
#
_symmetry.space_group_name_H-M   'P 1'
#
loop_
_entity.id
_entity.type
_entity.pdbx_description
1 polymer ?
#
loop_
_entity_poly.entity_id
_entity_poly.type
_entity_poly.pdbx_seq_one_letter_code
_entity_poly.pdbx_strand_id
1 'polypeptide(L)'
;MMTEDEKLALQERIIEALKTVYDPEIPVNIYDLGLIYRIELMDDGRAEVDLTLTAPNCPAADFIMEDVRMRIEGITGITSATINLVFEPEWDKEMMSEEAKLELGFL
;
A
#
# COMPACT_ATOMS: atom_id res chain seq x y z
N MET A 1 18.30 16.32 0.93
CA MET A 1 18.66 15.02 0.33
C MET A 1 18.74 13.97 1.43
N MET A 2 18.03 12.86 1.27
CA MET A 2 18.02 11.82 2.29
C MET A 2 19.20 10.89 2.13
N THR A 3 19.73 10.40 3.27
CA THR A 3 20.66 9.27 3.25
C THR A 3 19.90 7.98 2.94
N GLU A 4 20.63 6.91 2.60
CA GLU A 4 20.00 5.61 2.37
C GLU A 4 19.30 5.09 3.64
N ASP A 5 19.90 5.32 4.80
CA ASP A 5 19.31 4.90 6.08
C ASP A 5 18.01 5.65 6.36
N GLU A 6 17.97 6.94 6.05
CA GLU A 6 16.74 7.73 6.19
C GLU A 6 15.66 7.25 5.23
N LYS A 7 16.03 6.93 3.99
CA LYS A 7 15.08 6.37 3.02
C LYS A 7 14.50 5.05 3.48
N LEU A 8 15.35 4.15 3.97
CA LEU A 8 14.90 2.85 4.45
C LEU A 8 13.95 3.00 5.64
N ALA A 9 14.27 3.90 6.57
CA ALA A 9 13.42 4.15 7.72
C ALA A 9 12.04 4.68 7.29
N LEU A 10 12.01 5.60 6.32
CA LEU A 10 10.75 6.14 5.79
C LEU A 10 9.96 5.08 5.01
N GLN A 11 10.64 4.25 4.23
CA GLN A 11 9.97 3.15 3.52
C GLN A 11 9.30 2.19 4.49
N GLU A 12 9.97 1.87 5.59
CA GLU A 12 9.37 1.01 6.63
C GLU A 12 8.13 1.65 7.24
N ARG A 13 8.16 2.96 7.46
CA ARG A 13 7.00 3.68 7.98
C ARG A 13 5.85 3.70 6.99
N ILE A 14 6.15 3.82 5.71
CA ILE A 14 5.14 3.73 4.66
C ILE A 14 4.49 2.34 4.68
N ILE A 15 5.29 1.29 4.78
CA ILE A 15 4.78 -0.09 4.85
C ILE A 15 3.90 -0.27 6.09
N GLU A 16 4.33 0.23 7.23
CA GLU A 16 3.52 0.17 8.45
C GLU A 16 2.18 0.90 8.29
N ALA A 17 2.21 2.06 7.64
CA ALA A 17 0.98 2.80 7.36
C ALA A 17 0.04 2.00 6.45
N LEU A 18 0.58 1.36 5.42
CA LEU A 18 -0.20 0.54 4.49
C LEU A 18 -0.82 -0.67 5.19
N LYS A 19 -0.16 -1.20 6.20
CA LYS A 19 -0.69 -2.31 7.00
C LYS A 19 -1.85 -1.91 7.91
N THR A 20 -2.17 -0.62 8.00
CA THR A 20 -3.32 -0.13 8.76
C THR A 20 -4.54 0.13 7.88
N VAL A 21 -4.42 -0.03 6.57
CA VAL A 21 -5.51 0.21 5.62
C VAL A 21 -6.14 -1.12 5.24
N TYR A 22 -7.44 -1.22 5.36
CA TYR A 22 -8.20 -2.44 5.08
C TYR A 22 -9.22 -2.20 3.98
N ASP A 23 -9.39 -3.22 3.12
CA ASP A 23 -10.56 -3.30 2.27
C ASP A 23 -11.76 -3.54 3.19
N PRO A 24 -12.87 -2.79 3.04
CA PRO A 24 -14.00 -2.93 3.98
C PRO A 24 -14.65 -4.31 3.98
N GLU A 25 -14.42 -5.12 2.95
CA GLU A 25 -15.04 -6.44 2.84
C GLU A 25 -14.10 -7.58 3.24
N ILE A 26 -12.81 -7.30 3.46
CA ILE A 26 -11.81 -8.33 3.73
C ILE A 26 -11.06 -8.00 5.03
N PRO A 27 -10.99 -8.93 6.00
CA PRO A 27 -10.38 -8.66 7.31
C PRO A 27 -8.84 -8.76 7.29
N VAL A 28 -8.21 -8.34 6.21
CA VAL A 28 -6.76 -8.33 6.06
C VAL A 28 -6.36 -6.99 5.44
N ASN A 29 -5.24 -6.42 5.91
CA ASN A 29 -4.78 -5.14 5.40
C ASN A 29 -4.30 -5.26 3.94
N ILE A 30 -4.30 -4.14 3.23
CA ILE A 30 -4.00 -4.12 1.79
C ILE A 30 -2.57 -4.52 1.46
N TYR A 31 -1.63 -4.32 2.38
CA TYR A 31 -0.24 -4.71 2.15
C TYR A 31 -0.10 -6.24 2.14
N ASP A 32 -0.66 -6.90 3.15
CA ASP A 32 -0.60 -8.36 3.24
C ASP A 32 -1.48 -9.04 2.17
N LEU A 33 -2.50 -8.36 1.68
CA LEU A 33 -3.29 -8.85 0.55
C LEU A 33 -2.50 -8.86 -0.76
N GLY A 34 -1.34 -8.19 -0.80
CA GLY A 34 -0.55 -8.12 -2.03
C GLY A 34 -1.05 -7.08 -3.02
N LEU A 35 -1.78 -6.08 -2.55
CA LEU A 35 -2.33 -5.03 -3.41
C LEU A 35 -1.33 -3.93 -3.74
N ILE A 36 -0.19 -3.89 -3.05
CA ILE A 36 0.83 -2.86 -3.27
C ILE A 36 1.87 -3.41 -4.23
N TYR A 37 1.97 -2.79 -5.40
CA TYR A 37 2.87 -3.25 -6.45
C TYR A 37 4.19 -2.51 -6.51
N ARG A 38 4.21 -1.24 -6.06
CA ARG A 38 5.45 -0.44 -6.08
C ARG A 38 5.37 0.64 -5.01
N ILE A 39 6.48 0.85 -4.34
CA ILE A 39 6.66 1.99 -3.43
C ILE A 39 7.95 2.68 -3.86
N GLU A 40 7.86 3.95 -4.22
CA GLU A 40 9.01 4.74 -4.60
C GLU A 40 9.08 5.99 -3.72
N LEU A 41 10.25 6.23 -3.16
CA LEU A 41 10.50 7.37 -2.31
C LEU A 41 11.61 8.22 -2.92
N MET A 42 11.31 9.48 -3.21
CA MET A 42 12.26 10.43 -3.78
C MET A 42 13.04 11.13 -2.67
N ASP A 43 14.20 11.68 -3.04
CA ASP A 43 15.10 12.32 -2.09
C ASP A 43 14.50 13.56 -1.41
N ASP A 44 13.50 14.17 -2.02
CA ASP A 44 12.83 15.36 -1.47
C ASP A 44 11.62 15.02 -0.58
N GLY A 45 11.38 13.74 -0.35
CA GLY A 45 10.29 13.29 0.52
C GLY A 45 8.98 13.00 -0.20
N ARG A 46 8.95 13.10 -1.53
CA ARG A 46 7.77 12.70 -2.30
C ARG A 46 7.73 11.17 -2.36
N ALA A 47 6.55 10.60 -2.17
CA ALA A 47 6.33 9.17 -2.24
C ALA A 47 5.34 8.85 -3.36
N GLU A 48 5.59 7.75 -4.06
CA GLU A 48 4.67 7.26 -5.09
C GLU A 48 4.40 5.79 -4.83
N VAL A 49 3.12 5.42 -4.85
CA VAL A 49 2.68 4.05 -4.58
C VAL A 49 1.75 3.60 -5.68
N ASP A 50 2.07 2.45 -6.27
CA ASP A 50 1.18 1.79 -7.22
C ASP A 50 0.44 0.69 -6.45
N LEU A 51 -0.88 0.72 -6.52
CA LEU A 51 -1.70 -0.31 -5.89
C LEU A 51 -2.76 -0.81 -6.85
N THR A 52 -3.27 -1.99 -6.56
CA THR A 52 -4.35 -2.59 -7.31
C THR A 52 -5.50 -2.95 -6.36
N LEU A 53 -6.56 -3.49 -6.92
CA LEU A 53 -7.73 -3.96 -6.16
C LEU A 53 -8.02 -5.39 -6.55
N THR A 54 -8.74 -6.09 -5.68
CA THR A 54 -9.14 -7.48 -5.95
C THR A 54 -10.18 -7.60 -7.05
N ALA A 55 -10.89 -6.50 -7.34
CA ALA A 55 -11.87 -6.44 -8.42
C ALA A 55 -11.78 -5.07 -9.10
N PRO A 56 -11.88 -4.99 -10.44
CA PRO A 56 -11.70 -3.73 -11.17
C PRO A 56 -12.78 -2.68 -10.90
N ASN A 57 -13.95 -3.08 -10.43
CA ASN A 57 -15.07 -2.18 -10.17
C ASN A 57 -15.40 -2.07 -8.68
N CYS A 58 -14.38 -2.08 -7.83
CA CYS A 58 -14.59 -1.95 -6.39
C CYS A 58 -15.14 -0.56 -6.05
N PRO A 59 -16.33 -0.44 -5.45
CA PRO A 59 -16.89 0.87 -5.11
C PRO A 59 -16.11 1.60 -4.03
N ALA A 60 -15.25 0.89 -3.29
CA ALA A 60 -14.43 1.47 -2.25
C ALA A 60 -13.07 1.98 -2.77
N ALA A 61 -12.81 1.90 -4.08
CA ALA A 61 -11.50 2.23 -4.66
C ALA A 61 -11.04 3.64 -4.28
N ASP A 62 -11.88 4.63 -4.50
CA ASP A 62 -11.53 6.02 -4.22
C ASP A 62 -11.28 6.24 -2.74
N PHE A 63 -12.07 5.60 -1.90
CA PHE A 63 -11.92 5.68 -0.45
C PHE A 63 -10.58 5.08 0.00
N ILE A 64 -10.23 3.90 -0.52
CA ILE A 64 -8.98 3.23 -0.17
C ILE A 64 -7.79 4.08 -0.63
N MET A 65 -7.82 4.59 -1.85
CA MET A 65 -6.75 5.42 -2.39
C MET A 65 -6.54 6.69 -1.57
N GLU A 66 -7.63 7.36 -1.19
CA GLU A 66 -7.56 8.56 -0.40
C GLU A 66 -7.05 8.27 1.02
N ASP A 67 -7.49 7.18 1.61
CA ASP A 67 -7.03 6.76 2.94
C ASP A 67 -5.52 6.48 2.91
N VAL A 68 -5.05 5.76 1.89
CA VAL A 68 -3.62 5.48 1.70
C VAL A 68 -2.84 6.78 1.57
N ARG A 69 -3.31 7.69 0.71
CA ARG A 69 -2.64 8.98 0.50
C ARG A 69 -2.51 9.76 1.81
N MET A 70 -3.61 9.88 2.54
CA MET A 70 -3.63 10.65 3.79
C MET A 70 -2.70 10.06 4.84
N ARG A 71 -2.68 8.73 4.98
CA ARG A 71 -1.84 8.07 5.97
C ARG A 71 -0.36 8.23 5.64
N ILE A 72 0.00 8.14 4.37
CA ILE A 72 1.39 8.32 3.95
C ILE A 72 1.82 9.78 4.13
N GLU A 73 0.99 10.72 3.74
CA GLU A 73 1.30 12.16 3.90
C GLU A 73 1.40 12.58 5.37
N GLY A 74 0.78 11.82 6.26
CA GLY A 74 0.90 12.07 7.70
C GLY A 74 2.23 11.66 8.32
N ILE A 75 3.08 10.97 7.56
CA ILE A 75 4.39 10.53 8.06
C ILE A 75 5.37 11.71 8.03
N THR A 76 6.05 11.94 9.16
CA THR A 76 7.08 12.98 9.22
C THR A 76 8.21 12.66 8.24
N GLY A 77 8.53 13.60 7.37
CA GLY A 77 9.54 13.43 6.33
C GLY A 77 8.97 13.22 4.95
N ILE A 78 7.67 12.93 4.84
CA ILE A 78 6.97 12.82 3.57
C ILE A 78 6.35 14.16 3.22
N THR A 79 6.67 14.69 2.05
CA THR A 79 6.16 15.99 1.59
C THR A 79 4.88 15.86 0.79
N SER A 80 4.72 14.78 0.05
CA SER A 80 3.50 14.48 -0.70
C SER A 80 3.46 13.01 -1.06
N ALA A 81 2.26 12.50 -1.34
CA ALA A 81 2.08 11.13 -1.78
C ALA A 81 1.20 11.10 -3.02
N THR A 82 1.63 10.34 -4.02
CA THR A 82 0.87 10.08 -5.24
C THR A 82 0.50 8.60 -5.26
N ILE A 83 -0.78 8.31 -5.38
CA ILE A 83 -1.30 6.95 -5.36
C ILE A 83 -1.86 6.64 -6.75
N ASN A 84 -1.30 5.62 -7.39
CA ASN A 84 -1.71 5.20 -8.72
C ASN A 84 -2.45 3.87 -8.64
N LEU A 85 -3.63 3.81 -9.24
CA LEU A 85 -4.39 2.58 -9.35
C LEU A 85 -3.99 1.88 -10.65
N VAL A 86 -3.48 0.66 -10.53
CA VAL A 86 -3.00 -0.13 -11.67
C VAL A 86 -3.66 -1.50 -11.65
N PHE A 87 -3.84 -2.09 -12.83
CA PHE A 87 -4.46 -3.41 -12.98
C PHE A 87 -3.57 -4.41 -13.71
N GLU A 88 -2.32 -4.04 -13.96
CA GLU A 88 -1.33 -4.92 -14.57
C GLU A 88 -0.12 -5.08 -13.65
N PRO A 89 0.27 -6.28 -13.27
CA PRO A 89 -0.43 -7.55 -13.54
C PRO A 89 -1.73 -7.67 -12.76
N GLU A 90 -2.63 -8.53 -13.24
CA GLU A 90 -3.88 -8.78 -12.54
C GLU A 90 -3.61 -9.41 -11.18
N TRP A 91 -4.34 -8.96 -10.16
CA TRP A 91 -4.16 -9.47 -8.81
C TRP A 91 -4.58 -10.94 -8.72
N ASP A 92 -3.77 -11.73 -8.01
CA ASP A 92 -4.01 -13.14 -7.77
C ASP A 92 -3.80 -13.42 -6.28
N LYS A 93 -4.55 -14.37 -5.73
CA LYS A 93 -4.45 -14.74 -4.31
C LYS A 93 -3.05 -15.23 -3.91
N GLU A 94 -2.26 -15.71 -4.87
CA GLU A 94 -0.88 -16.10 -4.60
C GLU A 94 0.03 -14.91 -4.26
N MET A 95 -0.42 -13.71 -4.53
CA MET A 95 0.30 -12.48 -4.17
C MET A 95 0.16 -12.12 -2.70
N MET A 96 -0.78 -12.76 -1.99
CA MET A 96 -0.96 -12.53 -0.56
C MET A 96 0.22 -13.05 0.25
N SER A 97 0.50 -12.39 1.39
CA SER A 97 1.46 -12.90 2.35
C SER A 97 0.94 -14.21 2.95
N GLU A 98 1.85 -14.98 3.56
CA GLU A 98 1.44 -16.20 4.25
C GLU A 98 0.46 -15.92 5.37
N GLU A 99 0.67 -14.82 6.08
CA GLU A 99 -0.24 -14.39 7.16
C GLU A 99 -1.65 -14.13 6.62
N ALA A 100 -1.74 -13.45 5.48
CA ALA A 100 -3.03 -13.18 4.85
C ALA A 100 -3.72 -14.47 4.41
N LYS A 101 -2.97 -15.37 3.79
CA LYS A 101 -3.51 -16.68 3.36
C LYS A 101 -4.02 -17.49 4.54
N LEU A 102 -3.27 -17.48 5.64
CA LEU A 102 -3.68 -18.19 6.85
C LEU A 102 -4.96 -17.59 7.43
N GLU A 103 -5.02 -16.26 7.52
CA GLU A 103 -6.18 -15.55 8.05
C GLU A 103 -7.45 -15.82 7.25
N LEU A 104 -7.31 -15.93 5.93
CA LEU A 104 -8.43 -16.15 5.01
C LEU A 104 -8.71 -17.62 4.72
N GLY A 105 -7.92 -18.54 5.30
CA GLY A 105 -8.16 -19.97 5.16
C GLY A 105 -7.60 -20.60 3.89
N PHE A 106 -6.59 -19.98 3.25
CA PHE A 106 -5.95 -20.52 2.05
C PHE A 106 -4.70 -21.36 2.36
N LEU A 107 -4.32 -21.45 3.62
CA LEU A 107 -3.23 -22.32 4.06
C LEU A 107 -3.73 -23.39 5.01
#